data_ef60c6224bd22cdcec5e66414a8a0773
#
_entry.id   ef60c6224bd22cdcec5e66414a8a0773
#
_cell.length_a   1.000
_cell.length_b   1.000
_cell.length_c   1.000
_cell.angle_alpha   90.00
_cell.angle_beta   90.00
_cell.angle_gamma   90.00
#
_symmetry.space_group_name_H-M   'P 1'
#
loop_
_entity.id
_entity.type
_entity.pdbx_description
1 polymer ?
#
loop_
_entity_poly.entity_id
_entity_poly.type
_entity_poly.pdbx_seq_one_letter_code
_entity_poly.pdbx_strand_id
1 'polypeptide(L)'
;MSLAAAAGEAVAWAGIAWRGRAVRIEHQWLARERSDRPLMVFLHEGLGSVAMWRDFPARLVDALGWRGLVYSRPGYGRSTPRAAEEAWGLDFMHRQAEQVLPTLLQALGIDAVNEPPWLFGHSDGGSIALLHAAAFPRQVAGAIVCAPHILVEDLSVASIAKAREAYLGTDLRARLAKYHDDPDSAFWGWNDIWLHPPFRAWSIVEEIAAITCPV
;
A
#
# COMPACT_ATOMS: atom_id res chain seq x y z
N MET A 1 -20.43 -21.01 -15.58
CA MET A 1 -20.78 -20.76 -14.18
C MET A 1 -20.25 -19.36 -13.85
N SER A 2 -21.14 -18.38 -13.63
CA SER A 2 -20.75 -17.04 -13.17
C SER A 2 -20.32 -17.16 -11.73
N LEU A 3 -19.02 -17.01 -11.46
CA LEU A 3 -18.51 -16.82 -10.11
C LEU A 3 -19.00 -15.44 -9.65
N ALA A 4 -19.99 -15.41 -8.77
CA ALA A 4 -20.32 -14.20 -8.05
C ALA A 4 -19.07 -13.85 -7.24
N ALA A 5 -18.45 -12.69 -7.52
CA ALA A 5 -17.29 -12.23 -6.76
C ALA A 5 -17.67 -12.12 -5.26
N ALA A 6 -16.76 -12.50 -4.37
CA ALA A 6 -16.98 -12.35 -2.93
C ALA A 6 -17.37 -10.90 -2.65
N ALA A 7 -18.54 -10.70 -2.06
CA ALA A 7 -18.96 -9.39 -1.65
C ALA A 7 -17.98 -8.92 -0.56
N GLY A 8 -17.19 -7.89 -0.86
CA GLY A 8 -16.37 -7.23 0.15
C GLY A 8 -17.27 -6.66 1.26
N GLU A 9 -16.82 -6.73 2.50
CA GLU A 9 -17.47 -6.00 3.60
C GLU A 9 -17.50 -4.49 3.28
N ALA A 10 -18.35 -3.74 3.98
CA ALA A 10 -18.32 -2.29 3.89
C ALA A 10 -16.92 -1.76 4.28
N VAL A 11 -16.51 -0.68 3.64
CA VAL A 11 -15.30 0.04 4.02
C VAL A 11 -15.39 0.45 5.50
N ALA A 12 -14.31 0.21 6.24
CA ALA A 12 -14.18 0.52 7.65
C ALA A 12 -12.86 1.27 7.93
N TRP A 13 -12.67 1.73 9.18
CA TRP A 13 -11.49 2.48 9.58
C TRP A 13 -10.86 1.87 10.83
N ALA A 14 -9.54 1.68 10.80
CA ALA A 14 -8.75 1.33 11.97
C ALA A 14 -7.98 2.55 12.47
N GLY A 15 -7.98 2.78 13.77
CA GLY A 15 -7.15 3.81 14.41
C GLY A 15 -5.76 3.28 14.70
N ILE A 16 -4.73 4.00 14.26
CA ILE A 16 -3.33 3.72 14.61
C ILE A 16 -2.64 4.96 15.13
N ALA A 17 -1.60 4.80 15.94
CA ALA A 17 -0.66 5.86 16.28
C ALA A 17 0.50 5.84 15.27
N TRP A 18 0.72 6.95 14.56
CA TRP A 18 1.82 7.07 13.61
C TRP A 18 2.38 8.49 13.62
N ARG A 19 3.71 8.63 13.70
CA ARG A 19 4.41 9.93 13.78
C ARG A 19 3.88 10.84 14.90
N GLY A 20 3.55 10.26 16.05
CA GLY A 20 3.01 10.98 17.21
C GLY A 20 1.56 11.47 17.06
N ARG A 21 0.83 11.05 16.03
CA ARG A 21 -0.56 11.43 15.77
C ARG A 21 -1.48 10.22 15.71
N ALA A 22 -2.75 10.42 16.04
CA ALA A 22 -3.79 9.46 15.74
C ALA A 22 -4.12 9.53 14.24
N VAL A 23 -4.04 8.40 13.55
CA VAL A 23 -4.31 8.26 12.13
C VAL A 23 -5.38 7.20 11.93
N ARG A 24 -6.41 7.50 11.12
CA ARG A 24 -7.42 6.53 10.69
C ARG A 24 -7.01 5.94 9.36
N ILE A 25 -7.00 4.61 9.27
CA ILE A 25 -6.67 3.86 8.06
C ILE A 25 -7.94 3.28 7.46
N GLU A 26 -8.29 3.69 6.26
CA GLU A 26 -9.34 3.09 5.44
C GLU A 26 -8.95 1.65 5.11
N HIS A 27 -9.86 0.71 5.34
CA HIS A 27 -9.65 -0.67 4.95
C HIS A 27 -10.94 -1.38 4.57
N GLN A 28 -10.81 -2.49 3.87
CA GLN A 28 -11.90 -3.37 3.49
C GLN A 28 -11.47 -4.83 3.63
N TRP A 29 -12.29 -5.62 4.32
CA TRP A 29 -12.15 -7.06 4.34
C TRP A 29 -12.84 -7.71 3.15
N LEU A 30 -12.25 -8.79 2.68
CA LEU A 30 -12.76 -9.64 1.61
C LEU A 30 -12.85 -11.07 2.14
N ALA A 31 -14.03 -11.68 2.07
CA ALA A 31 -14.28 -13.04 2.55
C ALA A 31 -13.73 -13.29 3.97
N ARG A 32 -13.94 -12.35 4.88
CA ARG A 32 -13.42 -12.39 6.28
C ARG A 32 -13.93 -13.60 7.05
N GLU A 33 -15.10 -14.09 6.70
CA GLU A 33 -15.73 -15.29 7.28
C GLU A 33 -14.91 -16.57 7.06
N ARG A 34 -14.01 -16.57 6.07
CA ARG A 34 -13.08 -17.69 5.81
C ARG A 34 -11.90 -17.65 6.79
N SER A 35 -12.18 -17.67 8.08
CA SER A 35 -11.18 -17.42 9.13
C SER A 35 -10.07 -18.48 9.22
N ASP A 36 -10.30 -19.69 8.69
CA ASP A 36 -9.36 -20.82 8.59
C ASP A 36 -8.48 -20.77 7.34
N ARG A 37 -8.67 -19.77 6.46
CA ARG A 37 -7.95 -19.64 5.19
C ARG A 37 -6.84 -18.60 5.28
N PRO A 38 -5.78 -18.74 4.43
CA PRO A 38 -4.72 -17.76 4.37
C PRO A 38 -5.24 -16.35 4.12
N LEU A 39 -4.60 -15.38 4.77
CA LEU A 39 -4.87 -13.95 4.58
C LEU A 39 -3.94 -13.37 3.52
N MET A 40 -4.49 -12.61 2.56
CA MET A 40 -3.73 -11.77 1.64
C MET A 40 -3.95 -10.31 1.96
N VAL A 41 -2.88 -9.55 2.17
CA VAL A 41 -2.90 -8.09 2.39
C VAL A 41 -2.46 -7.40 1.11
N PHE A 42 -3.28 -6.46 0.63
CA PHE A 42 -3.05 -5.73 -0.62
C PHE A 42 -2.46 -4.35 -0.35
N LEU A 43 -1.29 -4.08 -0.93
CA LEU A 43 -0.53 -2.83 -0.83
C LEU A 43 -0.56 -2.10 -2.18
N HIS A 44 -1.22 -0.95 -2.20
CA HIS A 44 -1.47 -0.19 -3.43
C HIS A 44 -0.24 0.57 -3.95
N GLU A 45 -0.27 0.93 -5.23
CA GLU A 45 0.73 1.76 -5.91
C GLU A 45 0.78 3.21 -5.39
N GLY A 46 1.65 4.05 -5.99
CA GLY A 46 1.97 5.41 -5.54
C GLY A 46 0.77 6.32 -5.35
N LEU A 47 -0.25 6.22 -6.21
CA LEU A 47 -1.50 7.00 -6.14
C LEU A 47 -2.74 6.14 -5.89
N GLY A 48 -2.55 4.91 -5.43
CA GLY A 48 -3.63 3.96 -5.19
C GLY A 48 -4.44 4.21 -3.92
N SER A 49 -5.51 3.45 -3.80
CA SER A 49 -6.41 3.42 -2.63
C SER A 49 -7.24 2.14 -2.65
N VAL A 50 -8.01 1.87 -1.60
CA VAL A 50 -8.98 0.77 -1.58
C VAL A 50 -9.88 0.82 -2.82
N ALA A 51 -10.42 1.98 -3.15
CA ALA A 51 -11.33 2.14 -4.28
C ALA A 51 -10.66 1.96 -5.64
N MET A 52 -9.37 2.26 -5.78
CA MET A 52 -8.64 2.12 -7.04
C MET A 52 -8.29 0.68 -7.41
N TRP A 53 -8.25 -0.22 -6.46
CA TRP A 53 -8.11 -1.65 -6.72
C TRP A 53 -9.30 -2.26 -7.45
N ARG A 54 -10.48 -1.63 -7.37
CA ARG A 54 -11.75 -2.10 -7.95
C ARG A 54 -12.06 -3.54 -7.50
N ASP A 55 -12.37 -4.43 -8.42
CA ASP A 55 -12.75 -5.83 -8.16
C ASP A 55 -11.57 -6.81 -8.15
N PHE A 56 -10.36 -6.35 -8.48
CA PHE A 56 -9.19 -7.23 -8.61
C PHE A 56 -8.90 -8.03 -7.33
N PRO A 57 -8.81 -7.42 -6.12
CA PRO A 57 -8.55 -8.17 -4.89
C PRO A 57 -9.63 -9.22 -4.60
N ALA A 58 -10.90 -8.85 -4.77
CA ALA A 58 -12.03 -9.76 -4.52
C ALA A 58 -11.98 -10.98 -5.46
N ARG A 59 -11.73 -10.75 -6.75
CA ARG A 59 -11.59 -11.83 -7.73
C ARG A 59 -10.41 -12.75 -7.45
N LEU A 60 -9.27 -12.20 -7.03
CA LEU A 60 -8.09 -12.99 -6.70
C LEU A 60 -8.33 -13.83 -5.43
N VAL A 61 -8.88 -13.23 -4.39
CA VAL A 61 -9.22 -13.89 -3.13
C VAL A 61 -10.21 -15.03 -3.35
N ASP A 62 -11.24 -14.81 -4.19
CA ASP A 62 -12.21 -15.85 -4.54
C ASP A 62 -11.58 -17.01 -5.33
N ALA A 63 -10.75 -16.68 -6.32
CA ALA A 63 -10.09 -17.70 -7.13
C ALA A 63 -9.17 -18.60 -6.30
N LEU A 64 -8.57 -18.06 -5.23
CA LEU A 64 -7.70 -18.79 -4.31
C LEU A 64 -8.48 -19.47 -3.16
N GLY A 65 -9.73 -19.09 -2.93
CA GLY A 65 -10.48 -19.53 -1.75
C GLY A 65 -9.91 -18.96 -0.45
N TRP A 66 -9.22 -17.81 -0.50
CA TRP A 66 -8.57 -17.14 0.62
C TRP A 66 -9.45 -16.02 1.21
N ARG A 67 -8.94 -15.33 2.23
CA ARG A 67 -9.48 -14.07 2.73
C ARG A 67 -8.53 -12.92 2.41
N GLY A 68 -9.03 -11.69 2.33
CA GLY A 68 -8.22 -10.54 1.95
C GLY A 68 -8.44 -9.31 2.83
N LEU A 69 -7.40 -8.48 2.91
CA LEU A 69 -7.42 -7.17 3.52
C LEU A 69 -6.86 -6.16 2.52
N VAL A 70 -7.69 -5.21 2.12
CA VAL A 70 -7.26 -4.07 1.29
C VAL A 70 -7.24 -2.84 2.16
N TYR A 71 -6.22 -2.01 2.09
CA TYR A 71 -6.17 -0.76 2.85
C TYR A 71 -5.57 0.39 2.04
N SER A 72 -5.93 1.61 2.41
CA SER A 72 -5.31 2.83 1.90
C SER A 72 -4.27 3.34 2.90
N ARG A 73 -3.05 3.56 2.43
CA ARG A 73 -1.96 4.11 3.28
C ARG A 73 -2.33 5.48 3.85
N PRO A 74 -1.70 5.95 4.97
CA PRO A 74 -1.84 7.34 5.42
C PRO A 74 -1.57 8.33 4.29
N GLY A 75 -2.43 9.32 4.11
CA GLY A 75 -2.34 10.29 3.01
C GLY A 75 -3.12 9.91 1.76
N TYR A 76 -3.66 8.69 1.67
CA TYR A 76 -4.32 8.15 0.48
C TYR A 76 -5.74 7.67 0.78
N GLY A 77 -6.57 7.57 -0.28
CA GLY A 77 -7.94 7.08 -0.17
C GLY A 77 -8.76 7.94 0.78
N ARG A 78 -9.43 7.28 1.71
CA ARG A 78 -10.17 7.90 2.82
C ARG A 78 -9.45 7.76 4.16
N SER A 79 -8.19 7.38 4.13
CA SER A 79 -7.32 7.44 5.31
C SER A 79 -7.01 8.89 5.66
N THR A 80 -6.59 9.12 6.92
CA THR A 80 -6.21 10.46 7.36
C THR A 80 -5.24 11.09 6.36
N PRO A 81 -5.55 12.26 5.78
CA PRO A 81 -4.67 12.96 4.86
C PRO A 81 -3.33 13.33 5.51
N ARG A 82 -2.29 13.47 4.70
CA ARG A 82 -1.01 14.07 5.10
C ARG A 82 -1.25 15.54 5.48
N ALA A 83 -0.61 16.03 6.51
CA ALA A 83 -0.66 17.47 6.80
C ALA A 83 -0.02 18.26 5.64
N ALA A 84 -0.52 19.45 5.35
CA ALA A 84 -0.09 20.23 4.20
C ALA A 84 1.42 20.54 4.22
N GLU A 85 1.96 20.81 5.40
CA GLU A 85 3.36 21.12 5.65
C GLU A 85 4.25 19.86 5.80
N GLU A 86 3.65 18.67 5.82
CA GLU A 86 4.38 17.41 6.02
C GLU A 86 4.96 16.92 4.70
N ALA A 87 6.27 16.84 4.59
CA ALA A 87 6.94 16.16 3.47
C ALA A 87 7.27 14.70 3.81
N TRP A 88 7.20 13.82 2.82
CA TRP A 88 7.72 12.46 2.94
C TRP A 88 9.26 12.50 2.94
N GLY A 89 9.89 11.74 3.83
CA GLY A 89 11.33 11.57 3.87
C GLY A 89 11.81 10.49 2.90
N LEU A 90 13.14 10.37 2.72
CA LEU A 90 13.75 9.33 1.88
C LEU A 90 13.39 7.92 2.33
N ASP A 91 13.01 7.77 3.59
CA ASP A 91 12.61 6.52 4.26
C ASP A 91 11.09 6.27 4.22
N PHE A 92 10.32 6.98 3.37
CA PHE A 92 8.86 6.92 3.43
C PHE A 92 8.30 5.50 3.19
N MET A 93 8.89 4.72 2.27
CA MET A 93 8.48 3.34 2.05
C MET A 93 8.87 2.42 3.20
N HIS A 94 10.06 2.61 3.80
CA HIS A 94 10.48 1.89 5.00
C HIS A 94 9.51 2.15 6.16
N ARG A 95 9.11 3.40 6.39
CA ARG A 95 8.14 3.73 7.43
C ARG A 95 6.77 3.09 7.19
N GLN A 96 6.33 2.99 5.95
CA GLN A 96 5.10 2.25 5.62
C GLN A 96 5.25 0.76 5.95
N ALA A 97 6.38 0.16 5.58
CA ALA A 97 6.67 -1.24 5.78
C ALA A 97 6.88 -1.62 7.26
N GLU A 98 7.61 -0.79 8.01
CA GLU A 98 8.10 -1.14 9.34
C GLU A 98 7.25 -0.56 10.48
N GLN A 99 6.45 0.48 10.21
CA GLN A 99 5.65 1.15 11.23
C GLN A 99 4.16 1.06 10.93
N VAL A 100 3.72 1.48 9.73
CA VAL A 100 2.28 1.55 9.42
C VAL A 100 1.68 0.16 9.30
N LEU A 101 2.26 -0.72 8.46
CA LEU A 101 1.70 -2.04 8.21
C LEU A 101 1.66 -2.91 9.49
N PRO A 102 2.72 -3.06 10.29
CA PRO A 102 2.64 -3.83 11.53
C PRO A 102 1.61 -3.27 12.53
N THR A 103 1.56 -1.93 12.68
CA THR A 103 0.61 -1.29 13.58
C THR A 103 -0.83 -1.48 13.11
N LEU A 104 -1.08 -1.44 11.81
CA LEU A 104 -2.40 -1.74 11.24
C LEU A 104 -2.81 -3.19 11.48
N LEU A 105 -1.91 -4.16 11.21
CA LEU A 105 -2.19 -5.58 11.45
C LEU A 105 -2.55 -5.81 12.92
N GLN A 106 -1.78 -5.24 13.84
CA GLN A 106 -2.05 -5.30 15.28
C GLN A 106 -3.40 -4.66 15.65
N ALA A 107 -3.71 -3.48 15.11
CA ALA A 107 -4.98 -2.79 15.37
C ALA A 107 -6.21 -3.58 14.87
N LEU A 108 -6.02 -4.41 13.84
CA LEU A 108 -7.05 -5.29 13.29
C LEU A 108 -7.09 -6.68 13.96
N GLY A 109 -6.24 -6.92 14.96
CA GLY A 109 -6.17 -8.20 15.69
C GLY A 109 -5.56 -9.33 14.85
N ILE A 110 -4.73 -9.02 13.84
CA ILE A 110 -4.06 -10.01 13.00
C ILE A 110 -2.76 -10.42 13.69
N ASP A 111 -2.64 -11.69 14.05
CA ASP A 111 -1.43 -12.28 14.63
C ASP A 111 -0.48 -12.75 13.51
N ALA A 112 0.31 -11.82 12.99
CA ALA A 112 1.24 -12.11 11.91
C ALA A 112 2.40 -13.04 12.32
N VAL A 113 2.58 -13.33 13.61
CA VAL A 113 3.62 -14.28 14.07
C VAL A 113 3.14 -15.73 13.95
N ASN A 114 1.90 -16.01 14.38
CA ASN A 114 1.32 -17.35 14.35
C ASN A 114 0.58 -17.64 13.04
N GLU A 115 0.03 -16.60 12.40
CA GLU A 115 -0.69 -16.69 11.11
C GLU A 115 -0.14 -15.64 10.13
N PRO A 116 1.08 -15.80 9.62
CA PRO A 116 1.71 -14.82 8.75
C PRO A 116 0.89 -14.64 7.46
N PRO A 117 0.55 -13.39 7.10
CA PRO A 117 -0.18 -13.12 5.86
C PRO A 117 0.71 -13.24 4.62
N TRP A 118 0.08 -13.46 3.47
CA TRP A 118 0.64 -13.18 2.17
C TRP A 118 0.51 -11.69 1.86
N LEU A 119 1.52 -11.11 1.22
CA LEU A 119 1.48 -9.72 0.76
C LEU A 119 1.32 -9.68 -0.76
N PHE A 120 0.40 -8.88 -1.25
CA PHE A 120 0.28 -8.56 -2.67
C PHE A 120 0.55 -7.07 -2.85
N GLY A 121 1.66 -6.71 -3.50
CA GLY A 121 2.07 -5.32 -3.68
C GLY A 121 2.23 -4.92 -5.14
N HIS A 122 1.77 -3.71 -5.48
CA HIS A 122 1.95 -3.12 -6.81
C HIS A 122 2.76 -1.83 -6.72
N SER A 123 3.80 -1.67 -7.55
CA SER A 123 4.65 -0.47 -7.63
C SER A 123 5.21 -0.12 -6.24
N ASP A 124 4.98 1.09 -5.68
CA ASP A 124 5.35 1.46 -4.30
C ASP A 124 4.90 0.40 -3.28
N GLY A 125 3.68 -0.14 -3.43
CA GLY A 125 3.18 -1.19 -2.57
C GLY A 125 3.97 -2.49 -2.68
N GLY A 126 4.52 -2.78 -3.86
CA GLY A 126 5.45 -3.90 -4.06
C GLY A 126 6.77 -3.71 -3.32
N SER A 127 7.34 -2.50 -3.39
CA SER A 127 8.55 -2.13 -2.65
C SER A 127 8.33 -2.20 -1.13
N ILE A 128 7.18 -1.70 -0.66
CA ILE A 128 6.78 -1.78 0.75
C ILE A 128 6.61 -3.24 1.19
N ALA A 129 6.04 -4.11 0.36
CA ALA A 129 5.90 -5.53 0.68
C ALA A 129 7.27 -6.21 0.82
N LEU A 130 8.22 -5.93 -0.08
CA LEU A 130 9.58 -6.44 -0.01
C LEU A 130 10.31 -5.96 1.26
N LEU A 131 10.23 -4.66 1.56
CA LEU A 131 10.81 -4.08 2.79
C LEU A 131 10.21 -4.70 4.04
N HIS A 132 8.89 -4.91 4.08
CA HIS A 132 8.22 -5.56 5.21
C HIS A 132 8.69 -7.01 5.38
N ALA A 133 8.77 -7.78 4.27
CA ALA A 133 9.25 -9.15 4.30
C ALA A 133 10.72 -9.26 4.75
N ALA A 134 11.56 -8.28 4.39
CA ALA A 134 12.94 -8.19 4.84
C ALA A 134 13.06 -7.86 6.34
N ALA A 135 12.25 -6.88 6.81
CA ALA A 135 12.29 -6.44 8.20
C ALA A 135 11.64 -7.46 9.17
N PHE A 136 10.65 -8.22 8.71
CA PHE A 136 9.86 -9.15 9.53
C PHE A 136 9.79 -10.55 8.88
N PRO A 137 10.93 -11.26 8.67
CA PRO A 137 10.99 -12.47 7.86
C PRO A 137 10.14 -13.64 8.40
N ARG A 138 9.72 -13.60 9.68
CA ARG A 138 8.84 -14.61 10.29
C ARG A 138 7.37 -14.23 10.33
N GLN A 139 7.04 -13.02 9.85
CA GLN A 139 5.68 -12.48 9.89
C GLN A 139 5.06 -12.35 8.49
N VAL A 140 5.67 -12.97 7.49
CA VAL A 140 5.19 -12.98 6.10
C VAL A 140 5.28 -14.40 5.56
N ALA A 141 4.15 -14.95 5.11
CA ALA A 141 4.10 -16.28 4.50
C ALA A 141 4.68 -16.29 3.09
N GLY A 142 4.56 -15.18 2.37
CA GLY A 142 5.10 -14.97 1.03
C GLY A 142 4.67 -13.62 0.48
N ALA A 143 5.32 -13.17 -0.59
CA ALA A 143 4.99 -11.91 -1.25
C ALA A 143 4.80 -12.13 -2.77
N ILE A 144 3.79 -11.47 -3.32
CA ILE A 144 3.56 -11.36 -4.77
C ILE A 144 3.71 -9.89 -5.10
N VAL A 145 4.71 -9.54 -5.90
CA VAL A 145 5.00 -8.15 -6.23
C VAL A 145 4.89 -7.91 -7.73
N CYS A 146 4.15 -6.87 -8.10
CA CYS A 146 3.96 -6.44 -9.47
C CYS A 146 4.66 -5.10 -9.67
N ALA A 147 5.65 -5.06 -10.60
CA ALA A 147 6.41 -3.86 -10.92
C ALA A 147 6.95 -3.10 -9.69
N PRO A 148 7.59 -3.77 -8.71
CA PRO A 148 8.18 -3.09 -7.56
C PRO A 148 9.36 -2.22 -8.00
N HIS A 149 9.62 -1.16 -7.25
CA HIS A 149 10.87 -0.42 -7.37
C HIS A 149 11.85 -0.95 -6.32
N ILE A 150 13.00 -1.44 -6.75
CA ILE A 150 14.10 -1.81 -5.84
C ILE A 150 15.21 -0.75 -5.86
N LEU A 151 15.15 0.15 -6.82
CA LEU A 151 15.97 1.35 -6.96
C LEU A 151 15.19 2.40 -7.76
N VAL A 152 15.66 3.63 -7.76
CA VAL A 152 15.04 4.70 -8.56
C VAL A 152 15.60 4.69 -9.98
N GLU A 153 14.72 4.47 -10.95
CA GLU A 153 15.03 4.41 -12.37
C GLU A 153 14.73 5.75 -13.06
N ASP A 154 15.54 6.13 -14.06
CA ASP A 154 15.31 7.34 -14.85
C ASP A 154 13.95 7.36 -15.54
N LEU A 155 13.50 6.21 -16.02
CA LEU A 155 12.19 6.05 -16.65
C LEU A 155 11.05 6.40 -15.68
N SER A 156 11.15 5.93 -14.45
CA SER A 156 10.16 6.19 -13.39
C SER A 156 10.11 7.69 -13.07
N VAL A 157 11.27 8.32 -12.87
CA VAL A 157 11.35 9.76 -12.59
C VAL A 157 10.80 10.60 -13.73
N ALA A 158 11.12 10.26 -14.99
CA ALA A 158 10.60 10.95 -16.16
C ALA A 158 9.05 10.82 -16.26
N SER A 159 8.52 9.65 -15.95
CA SER A 159 7.07 9.38 -15.93
C SER A 159 6.37 10.19 -14.83
N ILE A 160 6.97 10.26 -13.64
CA ILE A 160 6.43 11.00 -12.49
C ILE A 160 6.47 12.52 -12.73
N ALA A 161 7.52 13.03 -13.43
CA ALA A 161 7.58 14.42 -13.86
C ALA A 161 6.43 14.77 -14.82
N LYS A 162 6.14 13.88 -15.79
CA LYS A 162 4.97 14.05 -16.68
C LYS A 162 3.66 14.01 -15.93
N ALA A 163 3.55 13.18 -14.89
CA ALA A 163 2.36 13.16 -14.04
C ALA A 163 2.15 14.51 -13.33
N ARG A 164 3.23 15.20 -12.93
CA ARG A 164 3.17 16.56 -12.36
C ARG A 164 2.60 17.57 -13.35
N GLU A 165 3.09 17.54 -14.57
CA GLU A 165 2.57 18.40 -15.64
C GLU A 165 1.08 18.13 -15.90
N ALA A 166 0.69 16.86 -15.94
CA ALA A 166 -0.70 16.46 -16.11
C ALA A 166 -1.58 16.89 -14.94
N TYR A 167 -1.10 16.81 -13.70
CA TYR A 167 -1.83 17.24 -12.51
C TYR A 167 -2.11 18.74 -12.52
N LEU A 168 -1.14 19.55 -12.97
CA LEU A 168 -1.25 21.00 -13.04
C LEU A 168 -2.02 21.48 -14.27
N GLY A 169 -1.96 20.76 -15.40
CA GLY A 169 -2.45 21.22 -16.70
C GLY A 169 -3.72 20.53 -17.21
N THR A 170 -4.22 19.49 -16.52
CA THR A 170 -5.39 18.71 -16.97
C THR A 170 -6.42 18.50 -15.85
N ASP A 171 -7.41 17.65 -16.11
CA ASP A 171 -8.43 17.22 -15.13
C ASP A 171 -7.94 16.12 -14.16
N LEU A 172 -6.66 15.78 -14.14
CA LEU A 172 -6.13 14.65 -13.35
C LEU A 172 -6.46 14.81 -11.87
N ARG A 173 -6.35 16.01 -11.31
CA ARG A 173 -6.74 16.30 -9.92
C ARG A 173 -8.21 15.93 -9.66
N ALA A 174 -9.12 16.33 -10.54
CA ALA A 174 -10.54 16.02 -10.40
C ALA A 174 -10.84 14.52 -10.56
N ARG A 175 -10.07 13.81 -11.37
CA ARG A 175 -10.17 12.35 -11.51
C ARG A 175 -9.69 11.63 -10.26
N LEU A 176 -8.58 12.08 -9.64
CA LEU A 176 -8.07 11.52 -8.40
C LEU A 176 -9.00 11.81 -7.20
N ALA A 177 -9.72 12.94 -7.19
CA ALA A 177 -10.71 13.26 -6.17
C ALA A 177 -11.88 12.25 -6.09
N LYS A 178 -12.05 11.37 -7.09
CA LYS A 178 -13.01 10.26 -7.00
C LYS A 178 -12.54 9.12 -6.09
N TYR A 179 -11.25 9.06 -5.79
CA TYR A 179 -10.59 7.95 -5.09
C TYR A 179 -9.88 8.38 -3.82
N HIS A 180 -9.71 9.69 -3.61
CA HIS A 180 -9.04 10.26 -2.45
C HIS A 180 -9.88 11.40 -1.89
N ASP A 181 -10.08 11.43 -0.57
CA ASP A 181 -10.74 12.55 0.13
C ASP A 181 -9.92 13.84 -0.01
N ASP A 182 -8.58 13.70 -0.04
CA ASP A 182 -7.64 14.79 -0.32
C ASP A 182 -6.67 14.38 -1.45
N PRO A 183 -7.00 14.69 -2.72
CA PRO A 183 -6.15 14.34 -3.85
C PRO A 183 -4.82 15.10 -3.85
N ASP A 184 -4.75 16.29 -3.24
CA ASP A 184 -3.50 17.05 -3.12
C ASP A 184 -2.56 16.39 -2.10
N SER A 185 -3.09 15.92 -0.97
CA SER A 185 -2.33 15.13 -0.01
C SER A 185 -1.69 13.90 -0.67
N ALA A 186 -2.49 13.13 -1.42
CA ALA A 186 -2.03 11.92 -2.10
C ALA A 186 -1.00 12.23 -3.19
N PHE A 187 -1.32 13.19 -4.07
CA PHE A 187 -0.49 13.50 -5.23
C PHE A 187 0.84 14.12 -4.84
N TRP A 188 0.83 15.21 -4.05
CA TRP A 188 2.05 15.92 -3.70
C TRP A 188 2.93 15.12 -2.73
N GLY A 189 2.32 14.33 -1.82
CA GLY A 189 3.10 13.42 -0.99
C GLY A 189 3.95 12.47 -1.83
N TRP A 190 3.35 11.81 -2.83
CA TRP A 190 4.03 10.88 -3.73
C TRP A 190 4.95 11.61 -4.73
N ASN A 191 4.46 12.63 -5.42
CA ASN A 191 5.19 13.27 -6.51
C ASN A 191 6.45 14.00 -6.01
N ASP A 192 6.35 14.72 -4.88
CA ASP A 192 7.45 15.52 -4.36
C ASP A 192 8.61 14.65 -3.87
N ILE A 193 8.34 13.53 -3.19
CA ILE A 193 9.42 12.63 -2.75
C ILE A 193 10.09 11.93 -3.94
N TRP A 194 9.31 11.46 -4.90
CA TRP A 194 9.87 10.79 -6.08
C TRP A 194 10.73 11.72 -6.94
N LEU A 195 10.39 13.02 -7.01
CA LEU A 195 11.16 14.04 -7.73
C LEU A 195 12.22 14.73 -6.86
N HIS A 196 12.29 14.39 -5.56
CA HIS A 196 13.30 14.94 -4.67
C HIS A 196 14.70 14.48 -5.08
N PRO A 197 15.66 15.40 -5.38
CA PRO A 197 16.96 14.99 -5.92
C PRO A 197 17.69 13.93 -5.08
N PRO A 198 17.74 14.00 -3.74
CA PRO A 198 18.35 12.94 -2.93
C PRO A 198 17.68 11.57 -3.06
N PHE A 199 16.40 11.49 -3.43
CA PHE A 199 15.69 10.22 -3.59
C PHE A 199 16.22 9.42 -4.81
N ARG A 200 16.94 10.06 -5.74
CA ARG A 200 17.58 9.37 -6.86
C ARG A 200 18.58 8.28 -6.45
N ALA A 201 19.16 8.40 -5.27
CA ALA A 201 20.06 7.39 -4.71
C ALA A 201 19.34 6.30 -3.89
N TRP A 202 18.01 6.38 -3.78
CA TRP A 202 17.25 5.39 -3.01
C TRP A 202 17.32 4.00 -3.67
N SER A 203 17.61 2.99 -2.85
CA SER A 203 17.70 1.60 -3.25
C SER A 203 17.39 0.71 -2.04
N ILE A 204 16.79 -0.44 -2.27
CA ILE A 204 16.53 -1.50 -1.28
C ILE A 204 17.21 -2.82 -1.67
N VAL A 205 18.21 -2.75 -2.55
CA VAL A 205 18.91 -3.96 -3.05
C VAL A 205 19.57 -4.75 -1.92
N GLU A 206 20.10 -4.07 -0.90
CA GLU A 206 20.73 -4.73 0.24
C GLU A 206 19.69 -5.33 1.18
N GLU A 207 18.59 -4.63 1.44
CA GLU A 207 17.53 -5.06 2.36
C GLU A 207 16.84 -6.33 1.86
N ILE A 208 16.56 -6.42 0.56
CA ILE A 208 15.85 -7.60 0.01
C ILE A 208 16.63 -8.90 0.14
N ALA A 209 17.94 -8.85 0.37
CA ALA A 209 18.74 -10.03 0.63
C ALA A 209 18.37 -10.74 1.96
N ALA A 210 17.69 -10.05 2.87
CA ALA A 210 17.21 -10.61 4.13
C ALA A 210 15.85 -11.35 4.00
N ILE A 211 15.20 -11.32 2.85
CA ILE A 211 13.92 -12.00 2.62
C ILE A 211 14.12 -13.51 2.63
N THR A 212 13.35 -14.19 3.46
CA THR A 212 13.40 -15.66 3.58
C THR A 212 12.13 -16.36 3.12
N CYS A 213 11.03 -15.63 2.94
CA CYS A 213 9.79 -16.18 2.42
C CYS A 213 9.81 -16.25 0.87
N PRO A 214 8.92 -17.04 0.23
CA PRO A 214 8.73 -17.01 -1.22
C PRO A 214 8.36 -15.61 -1.75
N VAL A 215 8.94 -15.22 -2.90
CA VAL A 215 8.62 -13.98 -3.64
C VAL A 215 8.37 -14.31 -5.09
#